data_7de0ae88926312136316b9af957a7059
#
_entry.id   7de0ae88926312136316b9af957a7059
#
_cell.length_a   1.000
_cell.length_b   1.000
_cell.length_c   1.000
_cell.angle_alpha   90.00
_cell.angle_beta   90.00
_cell.angle_gamma   90.00
#
_symmetry.space_group_name_H-M   'P 1'
#
loop_
_entity.id
_entity.type
_entity.pdbx_description
1 polymer ?
#
loop_
_entity_poly.entity_id
_entity_poly.type
_entity_poly.pdbx_seq_one_letter_code
_entity_poly.pdbx_strand_id
1 'polypeptide(L)'
;MKFFKQLTTEPPAAGQVNAVLMGRSTWESIPEKFRPLPGRVNCVLTHNTEYSVPDGVYVASSLSEATATLDQLSHVGRIFVIGGGQIYQQALEEGLCSKVYYTQVDNLPADTKFDTFFPELPSEDWEESLVTQDKENGVASDTPQDGWQVDAKSNARYRFLEYTRLACHNPEEEQYLNLCRDILERGVQRGDRTGTGTLSLFGTQMRFDLRNGRLPLLTTKRTFWRGVAEELLWFISVSGWFGVLDGTMLDVPLD
;
A
#
# COMPACT_ATOMS: atom_id res chain seq x y z
N MET A 1 -4.19 15.89 -18.20
CA MET A 1 -3.46 16.71 -17.22
C MET A 1 -4.32 17.28 -16.10
N LYS A 2 -5.59 17.71 -16.32
CA LYS A 2 -6.47 18.18 -15.24
C LYS A 2 -6.71 17.13 -14.16
N PHE A 3 -7.12 15.91 -14.56
CA PHE A 3 -7.38 14.80 -13.65
C PHE A 3 -6.17 14.46 -12.76
N PHE A 4 -4.99 14.29 -13.33
CA PHE A 4 -3.76 14.03 -12.59
C PHE A 4 -3.47 15.13 -11.55
N LYS A 5 -3.60 16.40 -11.94
CA LYS A 5 -3.40 17.52 -11.01
C LYS A 5 -4.42 17.46 -9.88
N GLN A 6 -5.70 17.32 -10.18
CA GLN A 6 -6.76 17.24 -9.17
C GLN A 6 -6.51 16.08 -8.20
N LEU A 7 -6.33 14.88 -8.71
CA LEU A 7 -6.09 13.68 -7.91
C LEU A 7 -4.91 13.83 -6.94
N THR A 8 -3.79 14.37 -7.44
CA THR A 8 -2.57 14.47 -6.62
C THR A 8 -2.51 15.70 -5.72
N THR A 9 -3.39 16.71 -5.91
CA THR A 9 -3.46 17.89 -5.04
C THR A 9 -4.57 17.82 -4.00
N GLU A 10 -5.60 17.00 -4.21
CA GLU A 10 -6.72 16.85 -3.28
C GLU A 10 -6.31 16.03 -2.05
N PRO A 11 -6.17 16.63 -0.87
CA PRO A 11 -5.71 15.93 0.31
C PRO A 11 -6.81 15.02 0.88
N PRO A 12 -6.46 13.92 1.58
CA PRO A 12 -7.45 13.04 2.19
C PRO A 12 -8.16 13.64 3.39
N ALA A 13 -7.56 14.64 4.04
CA ALA A 13 -8.14 15.35 5.19
C ALA A 13 -7.73 16.82 5.24
N ALA A 14 -8.52 17.64 5.93
CA ALA A 14 -8.21 19.04 6.13
C ALA A 14 -6.87 19.24 6.85
N GLY A 15 -6.06 20.17 6.35
CA GLY A 15 -4.73 20.45 6.90
C GLY A 15 -3.61 19.52 6.42
N GLN A 16 -3.93 18.53 5.59
CA GLN A 16 -2.94 17.67 4.95
C GLN A 16 -2.61 18.14 3.54
N VAL A 17 -1.47 17.69 3.03
CA VAL A 17 -1.07 17.77 1.62
C VAL A 17 -0.63 16.40 1.15
N ASN A 18 -0.74 16.15 -0.15
CA ASN A 18 -0.22 14.91 -0.71
C ASN A 18 1.27 15.05 -1.05
N ALA A 19 1.98 13.92 -1.10
CA ALA A 19 3.32 13.85 -1.62
C ALA A 19 3.33 13.19 -3.02
N VAL A 20 4.26 13.63 -3.87
CA VAL A 20 4.58 13.01 -5.16
C VAL A 20 6.01 12.53 -5.16
N LEU A 21 6.19 11.26 -5.51
CA LEU A 21 7.47 10.58 -5.52
C LEU A 21 7.80 10.18 -6.96
N MET A 22 8.98 10.54 -7.43
CA MET A 22 9.39 10.32 -8.82
C MET A 22 10.89 10.07 -8.95
N GLY A 23 11.28 9.33 -9.95
CA GLY A 23 12.68 9.17 -10.30
C GLY A 23 13.29 10.46 -10.87
N ARG A 24 14.63 10.59 -10.76
CA ARG A 24 15.37 11.75 -11.26
C ARG A 24 15.04 12.09 -12.72
N SER A 25 15.01 11.12 -13.62
CA SER A 25 14.71 11.38 -15.04
C SER A 25 13.30 11.96 -15.24
N THR A 26 12.32 11.52 -14.45
CA THR A 26 10.98 12.08 -14.47
C THR A 26 10.98 13.52 -13.95
N TRP A 27 11.68 13.78 -12.86
CA TRP A 27 11.86 15.13 -12.33
C TRP A 27 12.49 16.07 -13.36
N GLU A 28 13.56 15.66 -14.01
CA GLU A 28 14.27 16.45 -15.03
C GLU A 28 13.43 16.68 -16.28
N SER A 29 12.50 15.78 -16.62
CA SER A 29 11.57 15.93 -17.75
C SER A 29 10.49 16.99 -17.50
N ILE A 30 10.20 17.34 -16.24
CA ILE A 30 9.27 18.42 -15.91
C ILE A 30 9.97 19.76 -16.18
N PRO A 31 9.40 20.64 -17.02
CA PRO A 31 9.98 21.96 -17.26
C PRO A 31 10.22 22.72 -15.95
N GLU A 32 11.35 23.43 -15.83
CA GLU A 32 11.76 24.12 -14.58
C GLU A 32 10.69 25.02 -14.00
N LYS A 33 9.96 25.74 -14.85
CA LYS A 33 8.84 26.63 -14.42
C LYS A 33 7.68 25.91 -13.75
N PHE A 34 7.61 24.57 -13.83
CA PHE A 34 6.54 23.75 -13.23
C PHE A 34 7.05 22.86 -12.10
N ARG A 35 8.32 22.90 -11.77
CA ARG A 35 8.89 22.18 -10.64
C ARG A 35 9.45 23.11 -9.57
N PRO A 36 9.22 22.83 -8.28
CA PRO A 36 8.48 21.67 -7.78
C PRO A 36 7.00 21.74 -8.13
N LEU A 37 6.32 20.58 -8.19
CA LEU A 37 4.89 20.50 -8.45
C LEU A 37 4.12 21.16 -7.29
N PRO A 38 3.38 22.28 -7.53
CA PRO A 38 2.81 23.08 -6.46
C PRO A 38 1.68 22.35 -5.70
N GLY A 39 1.53 22.69 -4.41
CA GLY A 39 0.49 22.13 -3.53
C GLY A 39 0.72 20.67 -3.11
N ARG A 40 1.94 20.16 -3.27
CA ARG A 40 2.35 18.80 -2.94
C ARG A 40 3.77 18.81 -2.42
N VAL A 41 4.08 17.91 -1.51
CA VAL A 41 5.46 17.58 -1.15
C VAL A 41 6.09 16.83 -2.30
N ASN A 42 7.25 17.25 -2.78
CA ASN A 42 7.95 16.59 -3.88
C ASN A 42 9.13 15.80 -3.33
N CYS A 43 9.27 14.54 -3.78
CA CYS A 43 10.38 13.67 -3.44
C CYS A 43 10.99 13.06 -4.71
N VAL A 44 12.30 13.16 -4.84
CA VAL A 44 13.06 12.67 -6.01
C VAL A 44 13.93 11.49 -5.61
N LEU A 45 13.76 10.37 -6.30
CA LEU A 45 14.59 9.18 -6.13
C LEU A 45 15.82 9.26 -7.01
N THR A 46 17.00 9.15 -6.40
CA THR A 46 18.27 9.10 -7.11
C THR A 46 19.36 8.47 -6.26
N HIS A 47 20.23 7.67 -6.87
CA HIS A 47 21.43 7.15 -6.21
C HIS A 47 22.59 8.17 -6.19
N ASN A 48 22.44 9.33 -6.86
CA ASN A 48 23.43 10.39 -6.80
C ASN A 48 23.29 11.18 -5.48
N THR A 49 24.20 10.97 -4.57
CA THR A 49 24.24 11.63 -3.25
C THR A 49 24.51 13.13 -3.29
N GLU A 50 25.05 13.62 -4.40
CA GLU A 50 25.33 15.04 -4.62
C GLU A 50 24.24 15.73 -5.46
N TYR A 51 23.11 15.06 -5.70
CA TYR A 51 22.04 15.62 -6.51
C TYR A 51 21.37 16.79 -5.80
N SER A 52 21.46 17.98 -6.40
CA SER A 52 20.89 19.19 -5.83
C SER A 52 19.45 19.41 -6.33
N VAL A 53 18.57 19.73 -5.40
CA VAL A 53 17.17 20.08 -5.65
C VAL A 53 16.83 21.42 -4.98
N PRO A 54 15.78 22.10 -5.41
CA PRO A 54 15.30 23.31 -4.74
C PRO A 54 14.88 23.06 -3.29
N ASP A 55 14.89 24.11 -2.48
CA ASP A 55 14.42 24.06 -1.09
C ASP A 55 12.98 23.52 -1.01
N GLY A 56 12.75 22.66 -0.02
CA GLY A 56 11.44 22.02 0.19
C GLY A 56 11.19 20.77 -0.68
N VAL A 57 12.15 20.35 -1.50
CA VAL A 57 12.12 19.07 -2.23
C VAL A 57 12.98 18.05 -1.49
N TYR A 58 12.45 16.86 -1.30
CA TYR A 58 13.16 15.76 -0.64
C TYR A 58 13.91 14.91 -1.66
N VAL A 59 15.00 14.31 -1.22
CA VAL A 59 15.79 13.37 -2.03
C VAL A 59 15.95 12.09 -1.22
N ALA A 60 15.79 10.95 -1.87
CA ALA A 60 16.00 9.64 -1.28
C ALA A 60 16.70 8.70 -2.26
N SER A 61 17.43 7.73 -1.77
CA SER A 61 18.15 6.74 -2.56
C SER A 61 17.31 5.51 -2.92
N SER A 62 16.21 5.27 -2.18
CA SER A 62 15.32 4.14 -2.36
C SER A 62 13.86 4.49 -2.07
N LEU A 63 12.92 3.64 -2.53
CA LEU A 63 11.49 3.77 -2.22
C LEU A 63 11.24 3.68 -0.72
N SER A 64 11.86 2.72 -0.04
CA SER A 64 11.71 2.54 1.41
C SER A 64 12.18 3.75 2.21
N GLU A 65 13.30 4.37 1.83
CA GLU A 65 13.79 5.60 2.44
C GLU A 65 12.82 6.77 2.19
N ALA A 66 12.35 6.91 0.94
CA ALA A 66 11.41 7.97 0.58
C ALA A 66 10.09 7.87 1.34
N THR A 67 9.50 6.66 1.41
CA THR A 67 8.24 6.44 2.14
C THR A 67 8.44 6.67 3.62
N ALA A 68 9.51 6.16 4.24
CA ALA A 68 9.80 6.39 5.65
C ALA A 68 9.99 7.88 5.97
N THR A 69 10.67 8.63 5.08
CA THR A 69 10.87 10.07 5.25
C THR A 69 9.55 10.83 5.16
N LEU A 70 8.71 10.50 4.17
CA LEU A 70 7.43 11.17 3.94
C LEU A 70 6.40 10.83 5.03
N ASP A 71 6.41 9.61 5.57
CA ASP A 71 5.53 9.17 6.66
C ASP A 71 5.83 9.88 7.99
N GLN A 72 7.08 10.34 8.19
CA GLN A 72 7.43 11.16 9.36
C GLN A 72 6.84 12.57 9.31
N LEU A 73 6.40 13.03 8.14
CA LEU A 73 5.80 14.33 7.96
C LEU A 73 4.30 14.27 8.31
N SER A 74 3.92 14.66 9.52
CA SER A 74 2.55 14.58 10.04
C SER A 74 1.48 15.25 9.18
N HIS A 75 1.89 16.18 8.31
CA HIS A 75 1.01 16.89 7.39
C HIS A 75 0.87 16.21 6.01
N VAL A 76 1.64 15.14 5.74
CA VAL A 76 1.50 14.37 4.50
C VAL A 76 0.33 13.38 4.63
N GLY A 77 -0.55 13.41 3.65
CA GLY A 77 -1.71 12.52 3.60
C GLY A 77 -1.46 11.27 2.77
N ARG A 78 -1.44 11.43 1.43
CA ARG A 78 -1.19 10.32 0.50
C ARG A 78 0.12 10.52 -0.23
N ILE A 79 0.80 9.42 -0.52
CA ILE A 79 2.01 9.40 -1.35
C ILE A 79 1.62 8.86 -2.73
N PHE A 80 1.89 9.64 -3.78
CA PHE A 80 1.67 9.24 -5.16
C PHE A 80 3.01 8.97 -5.85
N VAL A 81 3.24 7.74 -6.28
CA VAL A 81 4.35 7.40 -7.17
C VAL A 81 3.97 7.82 -8.59
N ILE A 82 4.73 8.75 -9.18
CA ILE A 82 4.40 9.33 -10.49
C ILE A 82 5.42 9.01 -11.59
N GLY A 83 6.24 8.01 -11.35
CA GLY A 83 7.12 7.40 -12.35
C GLY A 83 8.60 7.73 -12.17
N GLY A 84 9.49 7.32 -13.14
CA GLY A 84 9.24 6.58 -14.39
C GLY A 84 8.97 5.09 -14.25
N GLY A 85 9.04 4.40 -15.40
CA GLY A 85 8.68 2.99 -15.49
C GLY A 85 9.38 2.09 -14.48
N GLN A 86 10.68 2.25 -14.25
CA GLN A 86 11.42 1.49 -13.23
C GLN A 86 10.88 1.70 -11.81
N ILE A 87 10.49 2.94 -11.48
CA ILE A 87 9.95 3.26 -10.16
C ILE A 87 8.54 2.67 -9.99
N TYR A 88 7.73 2.65 -11.06
CA TYR A 88 6.44 1.98 -11.04
C TYR A 88 6.60 0.48 -10.80
N GLN A 89 7.51 -0.16 -11.54
CA GLN A 89 7.78 -1.58 -11.39
C GLN A 89 8.21 -1.91 -9.97
N GLN A 90 9.20 -1.20 -9.44
CA GLN A 90 9.71 -1.40 -8.10
C GLN A 90 8.61 -1.20 -7.04
N ALA A 91 7.79 -0.15 -7.15
CA ALA A 91 6.71 0.11 -6.20
C ALA A 91 5.63 -0.98 -6.19
N LEU A 92 5.36 -1.60 -7.33
CA LEU A 92 4.41 -2.73 -7.45
C LEU A 92 5.02 -4.01 -6.90
N GLU A 93 6.28 -4.33 -7.22
CA GLU A 93 7.01 -5.50 -6.73
C GLU A 93 7.20 -5.49 -5.21
N GLU A 94 7.53 -4.33 -4.63
CA GLU A 94 7.64 -4.14 -3.18
C GLU A 94 6.28 -4.11 -2.45
N GLY A 95 5.17 -4.17 -3.19
CA GLY A 95 3.84 -4.20 -2.60
C GLY A 95 3.39 -2.90 -1.96
N LEU A 96 4.04 -1.78 -2.25
CA LEU A 96 3.77 -0.50 -1.61
C LEU A 96 2.49 0.19 -2.10
N CYS A 97 1.99 -0.21 -3.29
CA CYS A 97 0.83 0.41 -3.91
C CYS A 97 -0.46 -0.30 -3.52
N SER A 98 -1.41 0.42 -2.94
CA SER A 98 -2.78 -0.03 -2.69
C SER A 98 -3.72 0.29 -3.84
N LYS A 99 -3.40 1.33 -4.63
CA LYS A 99 -4.19 1.78 -5.78
C LYS A 99 -3.31 2.21 -6.93
N VAL A 100 -3.79 1.98 -8.16
CA VAL A 100 -3.19 2.49 -9.38
C VAL A 100 -4.25 3.27 -10.15
N TYR A 101 -3.96 4.54 -10.43
CA TYR A 101 -4.79 5.37 -11.31
C TYR A 101 -4.18 5.36 -12.70
N TYR A 102 -4.89 4.76 -13.62
CA TYR A 102 -4.43 4.49 -14.97
C TYR A 102 -5.20 5.29 -16.02
N THR A 103 -4.49 5.96 -16.90
CA THR A 103 -5.12 6.62 -18.06
C THR A 103 -4.91 5.73 -19.27
N GLN A 104 -5.97 5.07 -19.70
CA GLN A 104 -5.95 4.30 -20.93
C GLN A 104 -6.19 5.24 -22.12
N VAL A 105 -5.33 5.15 -23.12
CA VAL A 105 -5.43 5.95 -24.34
C VAL A 105 -5.54 5.00 -25.54
N ASP A 106 -6.45 5.31 -26.44
CA ASP A 106 -6.73 4.54 -27.65
C ASP A 106 -6.79 5.45 -28.87
N ASN A 107 -6.87 4.86 -30.06
CA ASN A 107 -6.93 5.58 -31.32
C ASN A 107 -5.69 6.48 -31.56
N LEU A 108 -4.53 5.96 -31.18
CA LEU A 108 -3.24 6.61 -31.46
C LEU A 108 -2.79 6.33 -32.90
N PRO A 109 -2.00 7.23 -33.54
CA PRO A 109 -1.41 6.97 -34.85
C PRO A 109 -0.63 5.66 -34.85
N ALA A 110 -0.74 4.88 -35.94
CA ALA A 110 -0.13 3.55 -36.05
C ALA A 110 1.42 3.56 -35.99
N ASP A 111 2.04 4.70 -36.25
CA ASP A 111 3.48 4.92 -36.17
C ASP A 111 3.97 5.40 -34.80
N THR A 112 3.08 5.50 -33.81
CA THR A 112 3.45 5.89 -32.45
C THR A 112 4.38 4.85 -31.84
N LYS A 113 5.59 5.27 -31.45
CA LYS A 113 6.58 4.41 -30.78
C LYS A 113 6.58 4.68 -29.30
N PHE A 114 6.61 3.60 -28.53
CA PHE A 114 6.74 3.63 -27.08
C PHE A 114 8.10 3.03 -26.69
N ASP A 115 8.78 3.65 -25.76
CA ASP A 115 10.06 3.21 -25.21
C ASP A 115 9.96 2.72 -23.76
N THR A 116 8.80 2.95 -23.14
CA THR A 116 8.55 2.61 -21.74
C THR A 116 7.15 2.03 -21.61
N PHE A 117 7.04 0.95 -20.85
CA PHE A 117 5.80 0.23 -20.64
C PHE A 117 5.49 0.18 -19.15
N PHE A 118 4.21 0.33 -18.82
CA PHE A 118 3.74 0.12 -17.46
C PHE A 118 3.66 -1.40 -17.19
N PRO A 119 4.02 -1.86 -15.98
CA PRO A 119 3.90 -3.28 -15.61
C PRO A 119 2.47 -3.79 -15.73
N GLU A 120 2.32 -5.08 -16.02
CA GLU A 120 1.01 -5.72 -16.02
C GLU A 120 0.41 -5.75 -14.61
N LEU A 121 -0.91 -5.56 -14.53
CA LEU A 121 -1.69 -5.67 -13.31
C LEU A 121 -2.59 -6.91 -13.43
N PRO A 122 -2.18 -8.06 -12.85
CA PRO A 122 -2.96 -9.29 -12.92
C PRO A 122 -4.33 -9.11 -12.27
N SER A 123 -5.39 -9.61 -12.91
CA SER A 123 -6.77 -9.53 -12.40
C SER A 123 -7.00 -10.33 -11.11
N GLU A 124 -6.08 -11.24 -10.77
CA GLU A 124 -6.06 -11.96 -9.50
C GLU A 124 -5.61 -11.10 -8.31
N ASP A 125 -4.82 -10.06 -8.59
CA ASP A 125 -4.28 -9.13 -7.57
C ASP A 125 -4.96 -7.77 -7.57
N TRP A 126 -5.67 -7.42 -8.65
CA TRP A 126 -6.20 -6.09 -8.86
C TRP A 126 -7.63 -6.09 -9.37
N GLU A 127 -8.48 -5.31 -8.73
CA GLU A 127 -9.83 -5.02 -9.18
C GLU A 127 -9.85 -3.73 -10.00
N GLU A 128 -10.30 -3.83 -11.26
CA GLU A 128 -10.46 -2.68 -12.14
C GLU A 128 -11.82 -2.02 -11.95
N SER A 129 -11.84 -0.70 -11.88
CA SER A 129 -13.05 0.11 -11.89
C SER A 129 -12.88 1.37 -12.74
N LEU A 130 -13.98 1.89 -13.28
CA LEU A 130 -13.97 3.17 -13.96
C LEU A 130 -13.97 4.31 -12.94
N VAL A 131 -13.11 5.31 -13.19
CA VAL A 131 -13.16 6.56 -12.41
C VAL A 131 -14.27 7.43 -12.99
N THR A 132 -15.41 7.49 -12.28
CA THR A 132 -16.49 8.41 -12.60
C THR A 132 -16.23 9.75 -11.92
N GLN A 133 -16.06 10.82 -12.71
CA GLN A 133 -15.74 12.15 -12.20
C GLN A 133 -16.89 12.84 -11.43
N ASP A 134 -18.09 12.25 -11.37
CA ASP A 134 -19.32 12.93 -10.96
C ASP A 134 -19.97 12.39 -9.68
N LYS A 135 -19.21 12.07 -8.65
CA LYS A 135 -19.85 11.69 -7.35
C LYS A 135 -20.33 12.86 -6.49
N GLU A 136 -19.96 14.11 -6.78
CA GLU A 136 -20.26 15.21 -5.85
C GLU A 136 -21.27 16.28 -6.31
N ASN A 137 -21.66 16.37 -7.58
CA ASN A 137 -22.50 17.49 -8.04
C ASN A 137 -23.87 17.14 -8.64
N GLY A 138 -24.31 15.90 -8.63
CA GLY A 138 -25.69 15.56 -9.03
C GLY A 138 -26.06 15.91 -10.49
N VAL A 139 -25.11 16.31 -11.31
CA VAL A 139 -25.31 16.60 -12.73
C VAL A 139 -25.04 15.31 -13.49
N ALA A 140 -26.04 14.81 -14.21
CA ALA A 140 -25.86 13.69 -15.12
C ALA A 140 -24.75 14.03 -16.11
N SER A 141 -23.61 13.33 -16.03
CA SER A 141 -22.51 13.57 -16.96
C SER A 141 -22.86 12.95 -18.31
N ASP A 142 -22.57 13.67 -19.38
CA ASP A 142 -22.64 13.15 -20.76
C ASP A 142 -21.53 12.11 -21.04
N THR A 143 -20.84 11.62 -20.00
CA THR A 143 -19.77 10.63 -20.13
C THR A 143 -20.42 9.27 -20.46
N PRO A 144 -20.05 8.63 -21.57
CA PRO A 144 -20.54 7.31 -21.93
C PRO A 144 -20.35 6.29 -20.79
N GLN A 145 -21.24 5.30 -20.69
CA GLN A 145 -21.18 4.26 -19.65
C GLN A 145 -19.84 3.50 -19.63
N ASP A 146 -19.11 3.47 -20.75
CA ASP A 146 -17.79 2.86 -20.89
C ASP A 146 -16.63 3.79 -20.49
N GLY A 147 -16.94 5.02 -20.06
CA GLY A 147 -15.97 6.01 -19.56
C GLY A 147 -15.09 6.67 -20.62
N TRP A 148 -15.26 6.32 -21.91
CA TRP A 148 -14.44 6.88 -22.99
C TRP A 148 -14.77 8.34 -23.30
N GLN A 149 -13.73 9.16 -23.33
CA GLN A 149 -13.76 10.55 -23.74
C GLN A 149 -12.88 10.73 -24.97
N VAL A 150 -13.13 11.80 -25.74
CA VAL A 150 -12.33 12.14 -26.94
C VAL A 150 -11.64 13.48 -26.72
N ASP A 151 -10.35 13.53 -26.96
CA ASP A 151 -9.63 14.78 -26.97
C ASP A 151 -9.87 15.52 -28.30
N ALA A 152 -10.50 16.69 -28.21
CA ALA A 152 -10.90 17.47 -29.37
C ALA A 152 -9.74 17.91 -30.29
N LYS A 153 -8.49 17.90 -29.79
CA LYS A 153 -7.30 18.31 -30.54
C LYS A 153 -6.64 17.16 -31.28
N SER A 154 -6.46 16.03 -30.60
CA SER A 154 -5.73 14.87 -31.12
C SER A 154 -6.64 13.79 -31.68
N ASN A 155 -7.95 13.86 -31.42
CA ASN A 155 -8.94 12.81 -31.70
C ASN A 155 -8.62 11.46 -31.01
N ALA A 156 -7.66 11.45 -30.08
CA ALA A 156 -7.36 10.30 -29.26
C ALA A 156 -8.51 10.05 -28.27
N ARG A 157 -8.84 8.79 -28.06
CA ARG A 157 -9.80 8.37 -27.04
C ARG A 157 -9.05 8.08 -25.76
N TYR A 158 -9.61 8.46 -24.62
CA TYR A 158 -9.01 8.14 -23.33
C TYR A 158 -10.09 7.88 -22.29
N ARG A 159 -9.74 7.08 -21.29
CA ARG A 159 -10.55 6.87 -20.08
C ARG A 159 -9.66 6.73 -18.87
N PHE A 160 -10.25 6.97 -17.69
CA PHE A 160 -9.56 6.83 -16.42
C PHE A 160 -10.05 5.56 -15.73
N LEU A 161 -9.07 4.75 -15.31
CA LEU A 161 -9.29 3.51 -14.59
C LEU A 161 -8.63 3.64 -13.21
N GLU A 162 -9.28 3.07 -12.22
CA GLU A 162 -8.71 2.84 -10.90
C GLU A 162 -8.57 1.33 -10.72
N TYR A 163 -7.36 0.88 -10.46
CA TYR A 163 -7.09 -0.46 -9.99
C TYR A 163 -6.90 -0.40 -8.50
N THR A 164 -7.71 -1.13 -7.76
CA THR A 164 -7.56 -1.31 -6.31
C THR A 164 -6.91 -2.66 -6.09
N ARG A 165 -5.83 -2.68 -5.31
CA ARG A 165 -5.19 -3.94 -4.96
C ARG A 165 -6.17 -4.75 -4.14
N LEU A 166 -6.48 -5.93 -4.63
CA LEU A 166 -7.24 -6.90 -3.86
C LEU A 166 -6.42 -7.18 -2.61
N ALA A 167 -7.06 -7.17 -1.45
CA ALA A 167 -6.40 -7.57 -0.22
C ALA A 167 -5.70 -8.88 -0.52
N CYS A 168 -4.39 -8.93 -0.31
CA CYS A 168 -3.61 -10.12 -0.62
C CYS A 168 -4.34 -11.31 -0.02
N HIS A 169 -4.96 -12.13 -0.88
CA HIS A 169 -5.65 -13.31 -0.42
C HIS A 169 -4.57 -14.26 0.11
N ASN A 170 -4.28 -14.10 1.40
CA ASN A 170 -3.42 -15.03 2.09
C ASN A 170 -4.27 -16.24 2.52
N PRO A 171 -4.25 -17.34 1.76
CA PRO A 171 -5.10 -18.49 2.05
C PRO A 171 -4.79 -19.08 3.43
N GLU A 172 -3.63 -18.82 3.97
CA GLU A 172 -3.25 -19.24 5.32
C GLU A 172 -3.92 -18.35 6.38
N GLU A 173 -3.98 -17.04 6.15
CA GLU A 173 -4.69 -16.11 7.03
C GLU A 173 -6.22 -16.26 6.91
N GLU A 174 -6.73 -16.64 5.74
CA GLU A 174 -8.14 -16.92 5.55
C GLU A 174 -8.64 -18.07 6.43
N GLN A 175 -7.79 -19.04 6.77
CA GLN A 175 -8.11 -20.07 7.76
C GLN A 175 -8.48 -19.43 9.12
N TYR A 176 -7.74 -18.40 9.55
CA TYR A 176 -8.03 -17.68 10.78
C TYR A 176 -9.35 -16.91 10.68
N LEU A 177 -9.59 -16.22 9.58
CA LEU A 177 -10.83 -15.46 9.36
C LEU A 177 -12.05 -16.36 9.31
N ASN A 178 -11.95 -17.51 8.63
CA ASN A 178 -13.00 -18.51 8.56
C ASN A 178 -13.28 -19.12 9.93
N LEU A 179 -12.22 -19.40 10.69
CA LEU A 179 -12.39 -19.87 12.07
C LEU A 179 -13.09 -18.84 12.95
N CYS A 180 -12.78 -17.55 12.81
CA CYS A 180 -13.50 -16.49 13.52
C CYS A 180 -14.99 -16.46 13.14
N ARG A 181 -15.33 -16.58 11.84
CA ARG A 181 -16.72 -16.66 11.38
C ARG A 181 -17.43 -17.89 11.96
N ASP A 182 -16.80 -19.04 11.90
CA ASP A 182 -17.32 -20.29 12.46
C ASP A 182 -17.60 -20.19 13.96
N ILE A 183 -16.71 -19.55 14.72
CA ILE A 183 -16.91 -19.33 16.16
C ILE A 183 -18.11 -18.41 16.40
N LEU A 184 -18.26 -17.34 15.61
CA LEU A 184 -19.37 -16.42 15.74
C LEU A 184 -20.72 -17.06 15.40
N GLU A 185 -20.75 -17.94 14.39
CA GLU A 185 -21.97 -18.58 13.91
C GLU A 185 -22.35 -19.83 14.69
N ARG A 186 -21.37 -20.64 15.10
CA ARG A 186 -21.58 -21.99 15.65
C ARG A 186 -20.91 -22.23 17.00
N GLY A 187 -20.22 -21.20 17.54
CA GLY A 187 -19.53 -21.31 18.82
C GLY A 187 -20.47 -21.57 19.98
N VAL A 188 -20.07 -22.44 20.89
CA VAL A 188 -20.78 -22.70 22.12
C VAL A 188 -20.50 -21.58 23.10
N GLN A 189 -21.59 -20.94 23.56
CA GLN A 189 -21.47 -19.88 24.55
C GLN A 189 -21.19 -20.49 25.95
N ARG A 190 -20.18 -19.96 26.61
CA ARG A 190 -19.82 -20.32 27.99
C ARG A 190 -19.74 -19.06 28.83
N GLY A 191 -20.34 -19.10 30.01
CA GLY A 191 -20.18 -18.04 31.00
C GLY A 191 -18.80 -18.08 31.64
N ASP A 192 -18.31 -16.92 32.04
CA ASP A 192 -17.11 -16.76 32.84
C ASP A 192 -17.43 -15.98 34.13
N ARG A 193 -16.44 -15.89 35.02
CA ARG A 193 -16.60 -15.16 36.29
C ARG A 193 -16.76 -13.65 36.15
N THR A 194 -16.43 -13.10 34.96
CA THR A 194 -16.48 -11.66 34.66
C THR A 194 -17.85 -11.25 34.11
N GLY A 195 -18.70 -12.21 33.74
CA GLY A 195 -20.01 -11.97 33.15
C GLY A 195 -19.97 -11.63 31.65
N THR A 196 -18.79 -11.52 31.04
CA THR A 196 -18.64 -11.24 29.59
C THR A 196 -18.97 -12.47 28.74
N GLY A 197 -18.59 -13.67 29.24
CA GLY A 197 -18.76 -14.93 28.54
C GLY A 197 -17.80 -15.09 27.36
N THR A 198 -17.80 -16.27 26.75
CA THR A 198 -17.00 -16.60 25.59
C THR A 198 -17.78 -17.45 24.60
N LEU A 199 -17.49 -17.28 23.30
CA LEU A 199 -17.87 -18.21 22.25
C LEU A 199 -16.67 -19.08 21.92
N SER A 200 -16.84 -20.39 21.86
CA SER A 200 -15.72 -21.30 21.60
C SER A 200 -16.11 -22.49 20.74
N LEU A 201 -15.18 -22.92 19.91
CA LEU A 201 -15.19 -24.21 19.22
C LEU A 201 -14.01 -25.04 19.71
N PHE A 202 -14.22 -26.35 19.85
CA PHE A 202 -13.16 -27.26 20.27
C PHE A 202 -12.53 -27.97 19.07
N GLY A 203 -11.21 -28.15 19.11
CA GLY A 203 -10.50 -29.01 18.15
C GLY A 203 -10.29 -28.37 16.77
N THR A 204 -10.13 -27.05 16.70
CA THR A 204 -9.82 -26.35 15.45
C THR A 204 -8.33 -26.47 15.10
N GLN A 205 -8.02 -26.46 13.81
CA GLN A 205 -6.66 -26.56 13.30
C GLN A 205 -6.44 -25.55 12.18
N MET A 206 -5.28 -24.89 12.19
CA MET A 206 -4.76 -24.08 11.08
C MET A 206 -3.40 -24.60 10.63
N ARG A 207 -3.10 -24.52 9.35
CA ARG A 207 -1.84 -24.98 8.76
C ARG A 207 -1.17 -23.85 8.02
N PHE A 208 0.11 -23.64 8.29
CA PHE A 208 0.94 -22.59 7.70
C PHE A 208 2.19 -23.19 7.05
N ASP A 209 2.55 -22.67 5.87
CA ASP A 209 3.76 -23.05 5.17
C ASP A 209 4.92 -22.13 5.59
N LEU A 210 5.90 -22.69 6.29
CA LEU A 210 7.06 -21.96 6.77
C LEU A 210 8.25 -21.96 5.81
N ARG A 211 8.09 -22.57 4.63
CA ARG A 211 9.17 -22.60 3.63
C ARG A 211 9.51 -21.17 3.16
N ASN A 212 10.73 -20.99 2.66
CA ASN A 212 11.23 -19.69 2.17
C ASN A 212 11.29 -18.57 3.23
N GLY A 213 11.45 -18.93 4.50
CA GLY A 213 11.57 -17.96 5.59
C GLY A 213 10.28 -17.21 5.93
N ARG A 214 9.12 -17.72 5.52
CA ARG A 214 7.82 -17.13 5.86
C ARG A 214 7.52 -17.29 7.33
N LEU A 215 7.08 -16.18 7.94
CA LEU A 215 6.52 -16.16 9.29
C LEU A 215 4.99 -16.01 9.20
N PRO A 216 4.22 -16.88 9.87
CA PRO A 216 2.75 -16.87 9.78
C PRO A 216 2.15 -15.78 10.69
N LEU A 217 2.50 -14.54 10.45
CA LEU A 217 1.93 -13.41 11.16
C LEU A 217 0.62 -12.99 10.53
N LEU A 218 -0.39 -12.79 11.36
CA LEU A 218 -1.69 -12.29 10.91
C LEU A 218 -1.59 -10.78 10.61
N THR A 219 -2.07 -10.36 9.44
CA THR A 219 -2.10 -8.95 9.03
C THR A 219 -3.42 -8.27 9.39
N THR A 220 -4.48 -9.04 9.63
CA THR A 220 -5.81 -8.56 10.03
C THR A 220 -5.89 -7.99 11.44
N LYS A 221 -4.83 -8.16 12.24
CA LYS A 221 -4.71 -7.56 13.57
C LYS A 221 -3.30 -7.06 13.82
N ARG A 222 -3.18 -6.06 14.70
CA ARG A 222 -1.86 -5.59 15.15
C ARG A 222 -1.17 -6.69 15.95
N THR A 223 -0.07 -7.22 15.42
CA THR A 223 0.74 -8.22 16.10
C THR A 223 1.90 -7.53 16.82
N PHE A 224 2.04 -7.78 18.12
CA PHE A 224 3.19 -7.33 18.90
C PHE A 224 4.36 -8.29 18.64
N TRP A 225 5.03 -8.07 17.50
CA TRP A 225 6.11 -8.94 17.01
C TRP A 225 7.22 -9.18 18.03
N ARG A 226 7.68 -8.13 18.72
CA ARG A 226 8.77 -8.24 19.70
C ARG A 226 8.43 -9.26 20.78
N GLY A 227 7.26 -9.17 21.37
CA GLY A 227 6.81 -10.12 22.39
C GLY A 227 6.72 -11.56 21.89
N VAL A 228 6.23 -11.76 20.65
CA VAL A 228 6.18 -13.10 20.03
C VAL A 228 7.59 -13.67 19.85
N ALA A 229 8.52 -12.87 19.35
CA ALA A 229 9.90 -13.29 19.15
C ALA A 229 10.62 -13.59 20.46
N GLU A 230 10.47 -12.73 21.46
CA GLU A 230 11.08 -12.92 22.79
C GLU A 230 10.55 -14.17 23.50
N GLU A 231 9.24 -14.41 23.44
CA GLU A 231 8.62 -15.61 24.01
C GLU A 231 9.11 -16.89 23.31
N LEU A 232 9.18 -16.88 21.98
CA LEU A 232 9.70 -18.01 21.20
C LEU A 232 11.16 -18.30 21.51
N LEU A 233 12.00 -17.26 21.57
CA LEU A 233 13.42 -17.40 21.93
C LEU A 233 13.59 -17.88 23.37
N TRP A 234 12.73 -17.44 24.28
CA TRP A 234 12.70 -17.93 25.65
C TRP A 234 12.35 -19.42 25.69
N PHE A 235 11.31 -19.89 24.99
CA PHE A 235 11.00 -21.31 24.89
C PHE A 235 12.16 -22.15 24.33
N ILE A 236 12.88 -21.63 23.35
CA ILE A 236 14.03 -22.32 22.76
C ILE A 236 15.22 -22.34 23.75
N SER A 237 15.47 -21.25 24.46
CA SER A 237 16.58 -21.13 25.41
C SER A 237 16.36 -21.96 26.68
N VAL A 238 15.11 -22.20 27.07
CA VAL A 238 14.71 -22.99 28.25
C VAL A 238 14.66 -24.51 27.94
N SER A 239 15.28 -24.98 26.87
CA SER A 239 15.47 -26.42 26.63
C SER A 239 16.27 -27.14 27.72
N GLY A 240 16.74 -26.42 28.77
CA GLY A 240 17.31 -26.95 30.01
C GLY A 240 16.36 -26.89 31.21
N TRP A 241 15.07 -26.78 31.04
CA TRP A 241 14.07 -26.43 32.06
C TRP A 241 13.81 -27.46 33.16
N PHE A 242 14.42 -28.60 33.11
CA PHE A 242 14.38 -29.53 34.23
C PHE A 242 15.28 -29.15 35.40
N GLY A 243 16.01 -28.01 35.31
CA GLY A 243 16.96 -27.54 36.34
C GLY A 243 16.59 -26.27 37.12
N VAL A 244 15.48 -25.58 36.76
CA VAL A 244 15.11 -24.32 37.43
C VAL A 244 13.86 -24.53 38.30
N LEU A 245 13.98 -25.38 39.29
CA LEU A 245 13.04 -25.44 40.43
C LEU A 245 13.56 -24.69 41.68
N ASP A 246 14.53 -23.79 41.53
CA ASP A 246 15.08 -23.05 42.66
C ASP A 246 14.60 -21.59 42.78
N GLY A 247 13.60 -21.18 42.00
CA GLY A 247 12.85 -19.95 42.27
C GLY A 247 13.53 -18.61 41.95
N THR A 248 14.62 -18.61 41.21
CA THR A 248 15.26 -17.36 40.76
C THR A 248 14.67 -16.91 39.40
N MET A 249 13.77 -15.96 39.44
CA MET A 249 13.38 -15.18 38.25
C MET A 249 14.62 -14.40 37.77
N LEU A 250 15.03 -14.67 36.53
CA LEU A 250 16.00 -13.80 35.88
C LEU A 250 15.29 -12.48 35.51
N ASP A 251 15.61 -11.42 36.25
CA ASP A 251 15.31 -10.05 35.85
C ASP A 251 16.08 -9.75 34.55
N VAL A 252 15.38 -9.76 33.42
CA VAL A 252 15.91 -9.25 32.16
C VAL A 252 15.61 -7.76 32.13
N PRO A 253 16.62 -6.88 32.17
CA PRO A 253 16.36 -5.44 32.06
C PRO A 253 15.77 -5.13 30.71
N LEU A 254 14.63 -4.45 30.73
CA LEU A 254 13.98 -3.87 29.55
C LEU A 254 14.58 -2.48 29.31
N ASP A 255 15.59 -2.38 28.47
CA ASP A 255 16.04 -1.12 27.88
C ASP A 255 15.40 -0.91 26.50
#